data_b5d9a68d26bf317e336859aacf57a1bb
#
_entry.id   b5d9a68d26bf317e336859aacf57a1bb
#
_cell.length_a   1.000
_cell.length_b   1.000
_cell.length_c   1.000
_cell.angle_alpha   90.00
_cell.angle_beta   90.00
_cell.angle_gamma   90.00
#
_symmetry.space_group_name_H-M   'P 1'
#
loop_
_entity.id
_entity.type
_entity.pdbx_description
1 polymer ?
#
loop_
_entity_poly.entity_id
_entity_poly.type
_entity_poly.pdbx_seq_one_letter_code
_entity_poly.pdbx_strand_id
1 'polypeptide(L)'
;IALMEVETYEQALKVANDIEFGLSSTIYTRDLKRAFHFVRSIESGVTHVNLPSTYFENQFPFGGKKDSSIGPREQGSTALEFWTDIKTVYINPGG
;
A
#
# COMPACT_ATOMS: atom_id res chain seq x y z
N ILE A 1 17.96 0.05 -12.45
CA ILE A 1 16.61 0.52 -12.84
C ILE A 1 16.21 -0.24 -14.09
N ALA A 2 15.03 -0.86 -14.08
CA ALA A 2 14.43 -1.46 -15.27
C ALA A 2 13.44 -0.47 -15.91
N LEU A 3 13.49 -0.34 -17.21
CA LEU A 3 12.56 0.45 -18.00
C LEU A 3 11.79 -0.48 -18.92
N MET A 4 10.50 -0.30 -18.99
CA MET A 4 9.60 -1.03 -19.88
C MET A 4 8.76 -0.05 -20.68
N GLU A 5 8.75 -0.21 -21.99
CA GLU A 5 7.87 0.53 -22.87
C GLU A 5 6.52 -0.19 -22.98
N VAL A 6 5.44 0.56 -22.92
CA VAL A 6 4.07 0.05 -23.03
C VAL A 6 3.26 0.92 -23.99
N GLU A 7 2.32 0.33 -24.68
CA GLU A 7 1.50 1.02 -25.68
C GLU A 7 0.25 1.66 -25.05
N THR A 8 -0.27 1.07 -23.98
CA THR A 8 -1.53 1.50 -23.35
C THR A 8 -1.40 1.57 -21.85
N TYR A 9 -2.28 2.36 -21.23
CA TYR A 9 -2.40 2.43 -19.77
C TYR A 9 -2.78 1.06 -19.16
N GLU A 10 -3.66 0.32 -19.79
CA GLU A 10 -4.11 -1.00 -19.33
C GLU A 10 -2.94 -2.00 -19.32
N GLN A 11 -2.10 -1.94 -20.33
CA GLN A 11 -0.86 -2.74 -20.36
C GLN A 11 0.10 -2.32 -19.24
N ALA A 12 0.26 -1.02 -19.02
CA ALA A 12 1.10 -0.52 -17.93
C ALA A 12 0.63 -1.03 -16.57
N LEU A 13 -0.67 -0.94 -16.29
CA LEU A 13 -1.25 -1.41 -15.04
C LEU A 13 -1.11 -2.93 -14.86
N LYS A 14 -1.31 -3.70 -15.92
CA LYS A 14 -1.12 -5.15 -15.90
C LYS A 14 0.32 -5.51 -15.56
N VAL A 15 1.29 -4.89 -16.23
CA VAL A 15 2.72 -5.11 -15.98
C VAL A 15 3.09 -4.72 -14.55
N ALA A 16 2.58 -3.58 -14.06
CA ALA A 16 2.84 -3.12 -12.70
C ALA A 16 2.29 -4.07 -11.62
N ASN A 17 1.20 -4.78 -11.90
CA ASN A 17 0.61 -5.76 -10.98
C ASN A 17 1.18 -7.18 -11.14
N ASP A 18 1.89 -7.46 -12.22
CA ASP A 18 2.44 -8.79 -12.53
C ASP A 18 3.80 -9.02 -11.86
N ILE A 19 3.87 -8.75 -10.54
CA ILE A 19 5.05 -8.99 -9.71
C ILE A 19 4.63 -9.48 -8.33
N GLU A 20 5.55 -10.13 -7.63
CA GLU A 20 5.35 -10.67 -6.28
C GLU A 20 5.24 -9.58 -5.20
N PHE A 21 5.73 -8.38 -5.48
CA PHE A 21 5.81 -7.27 -4.53
C PHE A 21 4.73 -6.22 -4.77
N GLY A 22 4.43 -5.45 -3.72
CA GLY A 22 3.43 -4.39 -3.78
C GLY A 22 3.62 -3.36 -2.66
N LEU A 23 4.83 -2.83 -2.48
CA LEU A 23 5.08 -1.84 -1.44
C LEU A 23 4.54 -0.46 -1.84
N SER A 24 5.11 0.12 -2.87
CA SER A 24 4.80 1.50 -3.28
C SER A 24 4.70 1.61 -4.80
N SER A 25 3.78 2.44 -5.25
CA SER A 25 3.57 2.74 -6.67
C SER A 25 3.25 4.21 -6.88
N THR A 26 3.46 4.68 -8.11
CA THR A 26 3.07 6.04 -8.50
C THR A 26 2.59 6.09 -9.94
N ILE A 27 1.66 6.99 -10.20
CA ILE A 27 1.26 7.40 -11.54
C ILE A 27 1.44 8.90 -11.70
N TYR A 28 1.96 9.31 -12.85
CA TYR A 28 1.99 10.71 -13.27
C TYR A 28 0.97 10.92 -14.38
N THR A 29 -0.09 11.66 -14.09
CA THR A 29 -1.18 11.90 -15.04
C THR A 29 -1.93 13.20 -14.72
N ARG A 30 -2.52 13.82 -15.77
CA ARG A 30 -3.48 14.92 -15.64
C ARG A 30 -4.93 14.44 -15.77
N ASP A 31 -5.14 13.18 -16.12
CA ASP A 31 -6.46 12.60 -16.26
C ASP A 31 -6.94 12.07 -14.90
N LEU A 32 -7.92 12.75 -14.33
CA LEU A 32 -8.47 12.43 -13.02
C LEU A 32 -9.15 11.04 -12.99
N LYS A 33 -9.83 10.64 -14.06
CA LYS A 33 -10.44 9.30 -14.14
C LYS A 33 -9.38 8.21 -14.11
N ARG A 34 -8.30 8.41 -14.85
CA ARG A 34 -7.16 7.49 -14.85
C ARG A 34 -6.48 7.42 -13.49
N ALA A 35 -6.30 8.55 -12.82
CA ALA A 35 -5.75 8.60 -11.47
C ALA A 35 -6.59 7.77 -10.49
N PHE A 36 -7.89 7.97 -10.44
CA PHE A 36 -8.78 7.21 -9.57
C PHE A 36 -8.87 5.72 -9.93
N HIS A 37 -8.85 5.40 -11.23
CA HIS A 37 -8.82 4.01 -11.66
C HIS A 37 -7.52 3.34 -11.22
N PHE A 38 -6.38 3.99 -11.38
CA PHE A 38 -5.08 3.49 -10.92
C PHE A 38 -5.08 3.20 -9.43
N VAL A 39 -5.48 4.18 -8.60
CA VAL A 39 -5.51 4.03 -7.14
C VAL A 39 -6.33 2.82 -6.69
N ARG A 40 -7.43 2.51 -7.37
CA ARG A 40 -8.28 1.35 -7.04
C ARG A 40 -7.75 0.02 -7.55
N SER A 41 -6.98 0.04 -8.64
CA SER A 41 -6.61 -1.16 -9.38
C SER A 41 -5.17 -1.61 -9.16
N ILE A 42 -4.31 -0.74 -8.69
CA ILE A 42 -2.92 -1.09 -8.39
C ILE A 42 -2.80 -1.91 -7.10
N GLU A 43 -2.01 -2.96 -7.13
CA GLU A 43 -1.80 -3.87 -6.01
C GLU A 43 -0.59 -3.44 -5.17
N SER A 44 -0.62 -2.21 -4.67
CA SER A 44 0.39 -1.69 -3.74
C SER A 44 -0.24 -1.15 -2.46
N GLY A 45 0.52 -1.19 -1.37
CA GLY A 45 0.07 -0.70 -0.07
C GLY A 45 0.11 0.82 0.05
N VAL A 46 1.08 1.45 -0.63
CA VAL A 46 1.22 2.91 -0.70
C VAL A 46 1.13 3.32 -2.16
N THR A 47 0.20 4.19 -2.48
CA THR A 47 -0.07 4.60 -3.86
C THR A 47 -0.05 6.12 -3.99
N HIS A 48 0.67 6.60 -4.97
CA HIS A 48 0.86 8.03 -5.21
C HIS A 48 0.31 8.46 -6.56
N VAL A 49 -0.14 9.69 -6.63
CA VAL A 49 -0.51 10.37 -7.88
C VAL A 49 0.28 11.67 -7.96
N ASN A 50 1.10 11.81 -9.00
CA ASN A 50 1.95 12.97 -9.23
C ASN A 50 2.94 13.29 -8.08
N LEU A 51 3.29 12.26 -7.32
CA LEU A 51 4.31 12.30 -6.26
C LEU A 51 5.31 11.17 -6.48
N PRO A 52 6.54 11.30 -6.01
CA PRO A 52 7.51 10.20 -6.10
C PRO A 52 7.08 9.03 -5.21
N SER A 53 7.42 7.81 -5.62
CA SER A 53 7.09 6.58 -4.89
C SER A 53 7.76 6.48 -3.51
N THR A 54 8.73 7.34 -3.24
CA THR A 54 9.44 7.44 -1.97
C THR A 54 8.83 8.45 -0.99
N TYR A 55 7.78 9.18 -1.42
CA TYR A 55 7.11 10.14 -0.54
C TYR A 55 6.25 9.41 0.49
N PHE A 56 6.40 9.77 1.77
CA PHE A 56 5.56 9.29 2.85
C PHE A 56 5.54 10.28 4.02
N GLU A 57 4.54 10.18 4.86
CA GLU A 57 4.41 10.96 6.09
C GLU A 57 4.20 10.02 7.28
N ASN A 58 4.87 10.28 8.39
CA ASN A 58 4.92 9.38 9.54
C ASN A 58 3.57 9.16 10.25
N GLN A 59 2.64 10.09 10.10
CA GLN A 59 1.31 9.99 10.71
C GLN A 59 0.34 9.07 9.96
N PHE A 60 0.70 8.64 8.75
CA PHE A 60 -0.15 7.73 7.96
C PHE A 60 0.37 6.30 8.01
N PRO A 61 -0.53 5.30 7.90
CA PRO A 61 -0.14 3.91 7.83
C PRO A 61 0.81 3.64 6.66
N PHE A 62 1.84 2.86 6.92
CA PHE A 62 2.84 2.47 5.94
C PHE A 62 2.98 0.96 5.89
N GLY A 63 2.99 0.39 4.71
CA GLY A 63 3.22 -1.02 4.46
C GLY A 63 2.73 -1.44 3.08
N GLY A 64 3.10 -2.64 2.67
CA GLY A 64 2.84 -3.18 1.35
C GLY A 64 1.69 -4.16 1.29
N LYS A 65 1.48 -4.64 0.08
CA LYS A 65 0.67 -5.83 -0.25
C LYS A 65 1.59 -6.93 -0.74
N LYS A 66 1.03 -8.10 -1.00
CA LYS A 66 1.76 -9.27 -1.50
C LYS A 66 2.98 -9.55 -0.60
N ASP A 67 4.11 -9.93 -1.17
CA ASP A 67 5.32 -10.28 -0.43
C ASP A 67 6.11 -9.08 0.13
N SER A 68 5.61 -7.86 -0.07
CA SER A 68 6.23 -6.66 0.49
C SER A 68 5.98 -6.44 1.98
N SER A 69 4.93 -7.02 2.56
CA SER A 69 4.60 -6.86 3.98
C SER A 69 3.78 -8.01 4.52
N ILE A 70 3.90 -8.23 5.82
CA ILE A 70 3.12 -9.20 6.61
C ILE A 70 2.38 -8.43 7.71
N GLY A 71 1.10 -8.77 7.92
CA GLY A 71 0.32 -8.24 9.03
C GLY A 71 -0.17 -6.79 8.82
N PRO A 72 -0.49 -6.09 9.92
CA PRO A 72 -1.01 -4.73 9.86
C PRO A 72 0.04 -3.73 9.41
N ARG A 73 -0.44 -2.52 9.07
CA ARG A 73 0.43 -1.42 8.67
C ARG A 73 1.19 -0.86 9.87
N GLU A 74 2.47 -0.57 9.69
CA GLU A 74 3.25 0.22 10.64
C GLU A 74 3.01 1.71 10.43
N GLN A 75 3.36 2.53 11.38
CA GLN A 75 3.18 3.98 11.45
C GLN A 75 1.71 4.43 11.64
N GLY A 76 1.55 5.68 12.04
CA GLY A 76 0.26 6.28 12.32
C GLY A 76 -0.49 5.54 13.42
N SER A 77 -1.81 5.62 13.38
CA SER A 77 -2.69 4.95 14.35
C SER A 77 -2.63 3.43 14.30
N THR A 78 -2.24 2.86 13.17
CA THR A 78 -2.14 1.40 13.00
C THR A 78 -0.87 0.80 13.61
N ALA A 79 0.09 1.63 14.02
CA ALA A 79 1.33 1.18 14.65
C ALA A 79 1.09 0.37 15.92
N LEU A 80 0.02 0.66 16.67
CA LEU A 80 -0.34 -0.11 17.85
C LEU A 80 -0.61 -1.58 17.52
N GLU A 81 -1.33 -1.86 16.45
CA GLU A 81 -1.60 -3.23 16.01
C GLU A 81 -0.33 -3.95 15.49
N PHE A 82 0.57 -3.21 14.86
CA PHE A 82 1.81 -3.75 14.34
C PHE A 82 2.79 -4.16 15.45
N TRP A 83 2.92 -3.32 16.50
CA TRP A 83 3.94 -3.48 17.55
C TRP A 83 3.43 -4.18 18.80
N THR A 84 2.16 -4.50 18.89
CA THR A 84 1.54 -5.12 20.06
C THR A 84 0.73 -6.35 19.69
N ASP A 85 0.48 -7.19 20.69
CA ASP A 85 -0.43 -8.31 20.58
C ASP A 85 -1.67 -8.07 21.45
N ILE A 86 -2.84 -8.42 20.94
CA ILE A 86 -4.11 -8.23 21.64
C ILE A 86 -4.40 -9.46 22.49
N LYS A 87 -4.56 -9.24 23.81
CA LYS A 87 -5.00 -10.26 24.76
C LYS A 87 -6.29 -9.82 25.45
N THR A 88 -7.33 -10.62 25.31
CA THR A 88 -8.56 -10.43 26.07
C THR A 88 -8.53 -11.26 27.34
N VAL A 89 -8.80 -10.64 28.49
CA VAL A 89 -8.76 -11.30 29.79
C VAL A 89 -10.08 -11.06 30.53
N TYR A 90 -10.68 -12.14 30.98
CA TYR A 90 -11.84 -12.08 31.87
C TYR A 90 -11.43 -12.59 33.26
N ILE A 91 -11.71 -11.82 34.29
CA ILE A 91 -11.41 -12.18 35.67
C ILE A 91 -12.70 -12.07 36.48
N ASN A 92 -13.08 -13.18 37.13
CA ASN A 92 -14.14 -13.15 38.13
C ASN A 92 -13.52 -13.33 39.54
N PRO A 93 -13.35 -12.24 40.30
CA PRO A 93 -12.73 -12.31 41.63
C PRO A 93 -13.60 -12.95 42.69
N GLY A 94 -14.90 -13.14 42.44
CA GLY A 94 -15.84 -13.73 43.39
C GLY A 94 -15.89 -15.26 43.44
N GLY A 95 -15.14 -15.90 42.55
CA GLY A 95 -15.09 -17.35 42.50
C GLY A 95 -16.34 -18.02 41.94
#